data_d8f554a0fd250a3fb5d3cf7d76aee1ce
#
_entry.id   d8f554a0fd250a3fb5d3cf7d76aee1ce
#
_cell.length_a   1.000
_cell.length_b   1.000
_cell.length_c   1.000
_cell.angle_alpha   90.00
_cell.angle_beta   90.00
_cell.angle_gamma   90.00
#
_symmetry.space_group_name_H-M   'P 1'
#
loop_
_entity.id
_entity.type
_entity.pdbx_description
1 polymer ?
#
loop_
_entity_poly.entity_id
_entity_poly.type
_entity_poly.pdbx_seq_one_letter_code
_entity_poly.pdbx_strand_id
1 'polypeptide(L)'
;MKNIQFSDFGSKLCGPSGINQLMDDLGKPLPKDIPLSLMGGGNPARIPQVESMYRQQMEKIISNGDEFENLIGRYDSPQGRTSFIESVADYLSKKYGWPISTENIAITNGSQSAFFYLFNMFCGTYTNNGIAKKKRIVFPLVPEYVGYADQGIEFDCFTGIHADFSKFDNHTFKYHINFDLLEQHLKESDDVAGLCVSRPTNPTGNVLTDTEIQKLSKIAQDYDIPLFIDNAYGLPWPNIIFTDEATPYWDSNVILSMSLSKIGLPSLRTGIIIAQKEIITAISRLNAIAALASGSIGQALATDLISSGKLIQFRIKNYIQGRTPFCSFQ
;
A
#
# COMPACT_ATOMS: atom_id res chain seq x y z
N MET A 1 18.30 -21.47 -30.16
CA MET A 1 17.21 -20.49 -30.10
C MET A 1 17.75 -19.18 -30.64
N LYS A 2 17.03 -18.50 -31.55
CA LYS A 2 17.37 -17.14 -31.97
C LYS A 2 17.29 -16.23 -30.74
N ASN A 3 18.21 -15.28 -30.56
CA ASN A 3 18.15 -14.31 -29.48
C ASN A 3 16.79 -13.59 -29.52
N ILE A 4 16.02 -13.72 -28.44
CA ILE A 4 14.77 -12.99 -28.28
C ILE A 4 15.13 -11.55 -27.91
N GLN A 5 14.68 -10.61 -28.70
CA GLN A 5 14.87 -9.18 -28.42
C GLN A 5 13.56 -8.63 -27.84
N PHE A 6 13.65 -7.97 -26.70
CA PHE A 6 12.52 -7.26 -26.07
C PHE A 6 12.51 -5.78 -26.50
N SER A 7 11.36 -5.14 -26.39
CA SER A 7 11.25 -3.68 -26.44
C SER A 7 12.01 -3.03 -25.26
N ASP A 8 12.22 -1.72 -25.28
CA ASP A 8 12.84 -0.99 -24.17
C ASP A 8 12.07 -1.18 -22.86
N PHE A 9 10.74 -1.11 -22.92
CA PHE A 9 9.84 -1.44 -21.81
C PHE A 9 10.06 -2.88 -21.29
N GLY A 10 10.05 -3.85 -22.19
CA GLY A 10 10.26 -5.26 -21.82
C GLY A 10 11.67 -5.49 -21.24
N SER A 11 12.70 -4.89 -21.83
CA SER A 11 14.08 -4.99 -21.34
C SER A 11 14.24 -4.41 -19.95
N LYS A 12 13.58 -3.28 -19.66
CA LYS A 12 13.59 -2.66 -18.34
C LYS A 12 12.87 -3.49 -17.29
N LEU A 13 11.62 -3.90 -17.55
CA LEU A 13 10.77 -4.55 -16.53
C LEU A 13 11.01 -6.05 -16.39
N CYS A 14 11.68 -6.70 -17.38
CA CYS A 14 12.04 -8.12 -17.29
C CYS A 14 13.47 -8.35 -16.78
N GLY A 15 14.20 -7.29 -16.44
CA GLY A 15 15.52 -7.36 -15.82
C GLY A 15 15.51 -7.85 -14.38
N PRO A 16 16.66 -8.24 -13.82
CA PRO A 16 16.78 -8.56 -12.41
C PRO A 16 16.36 -7.37 -11.53
N SER A 17 15.62 -7.64 -10.47
CA SER A 17 15.20 -6.62 -9.52
C SER A 17 15.27 -7.13 -8.08
N GLY A 18 15.43 -6.20 -7.12
CA GLY A 18 15.47 -6.55 -5.70
C GLY A 18 14.18 -7.21 -5.22
N ILE A 19 13.04 -6.79 -5.75
CA ILE A 19 11.74 -7.39 -5.40
C ILE A 19 11.60 -8.81 -5.96
N ASN A 20 12.13 -9.11 -7.16
CA ASN A 20 12.12 -10.48 -7.70
C ASN A 20 12.92 -11.41 -6.80
N GLN A 21 14.14 -11.03 -6.42
CA GLN A 21 14.96 -11.83 -5.53
C GLN A 21 14.27 -12.10 -4.19
N LEU A 22 13.64 -11.08 -3.59
CA LEU A 22 12.88 -11.22 -2.36
C LEU A 22 11.72 -12.21 -2.52
N MET A 23 10.97 -12.13 -3.61
CA MET A 23 9.82 -13.00 -3.86
C MET A 23 10.25 -14.44 -4.16
N ASP A 24 11.35 -14.63 -4.87
CA ASP A 24 11.93 -15.95 -5.11
C ASP A 24 12.36 -16.61 -3.79
N ASP A 25 12.98 -15.86 -2.88
CA ASP A 25 13.38 -16.36 -1.57
C ASP A 25 12.16 -16.72 -0.69
N LEU A 26 11.09 -15.93 -0.74
CA LEU A 26 9.84 -16.23 -0.04
C LEU A 26 9.11 -17.47 -0.57
N GLY A 27 9.27 -17.77 -1.86
CA GLY A 27 8.66 -18.93 -2.53
C GLY A 27 9.41 -20.23 -2.32
N LYS A 28 10.65 -20.21 -1.80
CA LYS A 28 11.46 -21.41 -1.59
C LYS A 28 10.93 -22.27 -0.44
N PRO A 29 10.96 -23.61 -0.58
CA PRO A 29 10.65 -24.50 0.54
C PRO A 29 11.60 -24.25 1.71
N LEU A 30 11.06 -24.16 2.92
CA LEU A 30 11.86 -24.00 4.11
C LEU A 30 12.54 -25.34 4.49
N PRO A 31 13.83 -25.34 4.90
CA PRO A 31 14.49 -26.52 5.44
C PRO A 31 13.73 -27.03 6.67
N LYS A 32 13.55 -28.36 6.77
CA LYS A 32 12.79 -28.95 7.87
C LYS A 32 13.64 -29.21 9.12
N ASP A 33 14.95 -29.36 8.92
CA ASP A 33 15.87 -29.90 9.94
C ASP A 33 16.80 -28.83 10.53
N ILE A 34 16.62 -27.56 10.16
CA ILE A 34 17.47 -26.45 10.61
C ILE A 34 16.57 -25.39 11.25
N PRO A 35 16.85 -24.91 12.48
CA PRO A 35 16.17 -23.77 13.04
C PRO A 35 16.37 -22.55 12.14
N LEU A 36 15.29 -22.02 11.59
CA LEU A 36 15.33 -20.91 10.63
C LEU A 36 14.65 -19.67 11.21
N SER A 37 15.37 -18.55 11.21
CA SER A 37 14.82 -17.24 11.51
C SER A 37 14.68 -16.43 10.23
N LEU A 38 13.44 -16.22 9.77
CA LEU A 38 13.15 -15.42 8.58
C LEU A 38 13.20 -13.94 8.95
N MET A 39 14.28 -13.25 8.59
CA MET A 39 14.53 -11.84 8.90
C MET A 39 14.48 -10.94 7.66
N GLY A 40 14.21 -11.50 6.48
CA GLY A 40 14.06 -10.76 5.23
C GLY A 40 12.61 -10.31 5.01
N GLY A 41 12.05 -10.55 3.84
CA GLY A 41 10.62 -10.35 3.60
C GLY A 41 9.78 -11.36 4.37
N GLY A 42 8.52 -11.03 4.65
CA GLY A 42 7.70 -11.90 5.48
C GLY A 42 6.24 -12.02 5.07
N ASN A 43 5.73 -13.24 5.18
CA ASN A 43 4.30 -13.45 5.29
C ASN A 43 3.81 -12.91 6.65
N PRO A 44 2.56 -12.45 6.76
CA PRO A 44 1.99 -12.04 8.05
C PRO A 44 2.02 -13.21 9.04
N ALA A 45 2.13 -12.90 10.32
CA ALA A 45 2.04 -13.90 11.38
C ALA A 45 0.69 -14.63 11.32
N ARG A 46 0.72 -15.95 11.56
CA ARG A 46 -0.50 -16.73 11.67
C ARG A 46 -1.20 -16.42 13.00
N ILE A 47 -2.44 -15.95 12.92
CA ILE A 47 -3.27 -15.59 14.07
C ILE A 47 -4.51 -16.46 14.03
N PRO A 48 -4.58 -17.56 14.84
CA PRO A 48 -5.65 -18.55 14.75
C PRO A 48 -7.06 -17.95 14.85
N GLN A 49 -7.24 -16.91 15.66
CA GLN A 49 -8.53 -16.23 15.81
C GLN A 49 -8.96 -15.55 14.51
N VAL A 50 -8.03 -14.87 13.83
CA VAL A 50 -8.29 -14.19 12.54
C VAL A 50 -8.51 -15.23 11.43
N GLU A 51 -7.70 -16.29 11.40
CA GLU A 51 -7.87 -17.40 10.46
C GLU A 51 -9.25 -18.05 10.64
N SER A 52 -9.71 -18.23 11.89
CA SER A 52 -11.06 -18.74 12.19
C SER A 52 -12.16 -17.82 11.67
N MET A 53 -12.02 -16.48 11.79
CA MET A 53 -12.98 -15.55 11.23
C MET A 53 -13.11 -15.71 9.70
N TYR A 54 -12.00 -15.80 8.98
CA TYR A 54 -12.02 -16.01 7.52
C TYR A 54 -12.61 -17.36 7.13
N ARG A 55 -12.31 -18.43 7.89
CA ARG A 55 -12.90 -19.75 7.68
C ARG A 55 -14.43 -19.68 7.82
N GLN A 56 -14.94 -19.05 8.88
CA GLN A 56 -16.36 -18.90 9.10
C GLN A 56 -17.04 -18.09 7.98
N GLN A 57 -16.38 -17.04 7.47
CA GLN A 57 -16.91 -16.29 6.34
C GLN A 57 -16.98 -17.15 5.07
N MET A 58 -15.95 -17.97 4.79
CA MET A 58 -15.98 -18.88 3.65
C MET A 58 -17.08 -19.93 3.80
N GLU A 59 -17.23 -20.53 4.98
CA GLU A 59 -18.30 -21.47 5.28
C GLU A 59 -19.68 -20.88 5.06
N LYS A 60 -19.87 -19.61 5.49
CA LYS A 60 -21.11 -18.85 5.25
C LYS A 60 -21.37 -18.68 3.75
N ILE A 61 -20.38 -18.27 2.97
CA ILE A 61 -20.51 -18.08 1.51
C ILE A 61 -20.89 -19.41 0.84
N ILE A 62 -20.20 -20.51 1.19
CA ILE A 62 -20.48 -21.84 0.62
C ILE A 62 -21.89 -22.35 0.97
N SER A 63 -22.40 -21.99 2.14
CA SER A 63 -23.70 -22.46 2.64
C SER A 63 -24.88 -21.58 2.21
N ASN A 64 -24.63 -20.42 1.57
CA ASN A 64 -25.68 -19.43 1.27
C ASN A 64 -26.11 -19.49 -0.20
N GLY A 65 -27.02 -20.43 -0.51
CA GLY A 65 -27.60 -20.56 -1.85
C GLY A 65 -26.53 -20.75 -2.93
N ASP A 66 -26.54 -19.90 -3.94
CA ASP A 66 -25.61 -19.88 -5.07
C ASP A 66 -24.52 -18.78 -4.93
N GLU A 67 -24.30 -18.29 -3.72
CA GLU A 67 -23.33 -17.20 -3.48
C GLU A 67 -21.90 -17.61 -3.86
N PHE A 68 -21.52 -18.86 -3.55
CA PHE A 68 -20.21 -19.37 -3.93
C PHE A 68 -20.02 -19.44 -5.44
N GLU A 69 -20.98 -19.99 -6.18
CA GLU A 69 -20.96 -20.09 -7.64
C GLU A 69 -20.92 -18.71 -8.29
N ASN A 70 -21.65 -17.76 -7.76
CA ASN A 70 -21.62 -16.36 -8.21
C ASN A 70 -20.26 -15.72 -7.94
N LEU A 71 -19.66 -15.98 -6.77
CA LEU A 71 -18.36 -15.44 -6.38
C LEU A 71 -17.22 -15.90 -7.29
N ILE A 72 -17.24 -17.17 -7.72
CA ILE A 72 -16.18 -17.73 -8.56
C ILE A 72 -16.49 -17.65 -10.06
N GLY A 73 -17.76 -17.54 -10.46
CA GLY A 73 -18.22 -17.64 -11.84
C GLY A 73 -18.52 -16.30 -12.54
N ARG A 74 -18.41 -15.17 -11.83
CA ARG A 74 -18.72 -13.85 -12.39
C ARG A 74 -17.60 -12.84 -12.10
N TYR A 75 -17.32 -11.98 -13.09
CA TYR A 75 -16.45 -10.83 -12.88
C TYR A 75 -17.16 -9.75 -12.05
N ASP A 76 -16.48 -9.19 -11.07
CA ASP A 76 -16.87 -7.94 -10.45
C ASP A 76 -16.53 -6.74 -11.35
N SER A 77 -16.94 -5.54 -10.99
CA SER A 77 -16.56 -4.30 -11.66
C SER A 77 -15.02 -4.12 -11.65
N PRO A 78 -14.43 -3.48 -12.66
CA PRO A 78 -13.03 -3.09 -12.62
C PRO A 78 -12.66 -2.20 -11.43
N GLN A 79 -13.63 -1.46 -10.87
CA GLN A 79 -13.45 -0.69 -9.63
C GLN A 79 -13.31 -1.60 -8.40
N GLY A 80 -13.91 -2.78 -8.42
CA GLY A 80 -13.95 -3.77 -7.35
C GLY A 80 -15.37 -4.23 -7.04
N ARG A 81 -15.50 -5.12 -6.05
CA ARG A 81 -16.78 -5.66 -5.58
C ARG A 81 -17.57 -4.58 -4.83
N THR A 82 -18.77 -4.27 -5.31
CA THR A 82 -19.59 -3.17 -4.78
C THR A 82 -19.82 -3.28 -3.29
N SER A 83 -20.22 -4.45 -2.77
CA SER A 83 -20.48 -4.66 -1.34
C SER A 83 -19.24 -4.45 -0.46
N PHE A 84 -18.05 -4.76 -0.97
CA PHE A 84 -16.81 -4.52 -0.27
C PHE A 84 -16.45 -3.04 -0.24
N ILE A 85 -16.58 -2.35 -1.37
CA ILE A 85 -16.36 -0.90 -1.47
C ILE A 85 -17.29 -0.13 -0.55
N GLU A 86 -18.59 -0.48 -0.54
CA GLU A 86 -19.59 0.09 0.37
C GLU A 86 -19.20 -0.12 1.84
N SER A 87 -18.79 -1.33 2.19
CA SER A 87 -18.34 -1.69 3.54
C SER A 87 -17.15 -0.85 4.01
N VAL A 88 -16.15 -0.65 3.13
CA VAL A 88 -14.97 0.16 3.44
C VAL A 88 -15.33 1.64 3.55
N ALA A 89 -16.12 2.19 2.63
CA ALA A 89 -16.56 3.58 2.63
C ALA A 89 -17.35 3.90 3.91
N ASP A 90 -18.33 3.06 4.21
CA ASP A 90 -19.18 3.17 5.39
C ASP A 90 -18.39 3.12 6.70
N TYR A 91 -17.46 2.17 6.80
CA TYR A 91 -16.65 2.05 8.00
C TYR A 91 -15.75 3.28 8.21
N LEU A 92 -15.05 3.73 7.19
CA LEU A 92 -14.11 4.83 7.31
C LEU A 92 -14.82 6.18 7.52
N SER A 93 -15.91 6.44 6.80
CA SER A 93 -16.69 7.67 6.98
C SER A 93 -17.34 7.75 8.35
N LYS A 94 -17.96 6.66 8.84
CA LYS A 94 -18.62 6.63 10.16
C LYS A 94 -17.63 6.69 11.32
N LYS A 95 -16.47 6.01 11.18
CA LYS A 95 -15.48 5.88 12.27
C LYS A 95 -14.56 7.08 12.39
N TYR A 96 -14.16 7.67 11.25
CA TYR A 96 -13.14 8.73 11.21
C TYR A 96 -13.68 10.06 10.67
N GLY A 97 -14.95 10.11 10.27
CA GLY A 97 -15.53 11.33 9.70
C GLY A 97 -14.97 11.72 8.34
N TRP A 98 -14.32 10.78 7.62
CA TRP A 98 -13.76 11.09 6.30
C TRP A 98 -14.89 11.34 5.30
N PRO A 99 -14.86 12.43 4.51
CA PRO A 99 -15.89 12.76 3.54
C PRO A 99 -15.72 11.91 2.25
N ILE A 100 -15.80 10.59 2.40
CA ILE A 100 -15.63 9.61 1.32
C ILE A 100 -16.91 8.81 1.10
N SER A 101 -17.08 8.36 -0.15
CA SER A 101 -18.13 7.48 -0.63
C SER A 101 -17.55 6.34 -1.43
N THR A 102 -18.39 5.52 -2.05
CA THR A 102 -17.97 4.46 -2.98
C THR A 102 -17.20 5.00 -4.19
N GLU A 103 -17.41 6.26 -4.58
CA GLU A 103 -16.70 6.90 -5.68
C GLU A 103 -15.23 7.22 -5.36
N ASN A 104 -14.84 7.16 -4.08
CA ASN A 104 -13.48 7.43 -3.60
C ASN A 104 -12.65 6.16 -3.40
N ILE A 105 -13.17 4.98 -3.74
CA ILE A 105 -12.50 3.70 -3.44
C ILE A 105 -12.38 2.85 -4.70
N ALA A 106 -11.17 2.33 -4.95
CA ALA A 106 -10.93 1.29 -5.96
C ALA A 106 -10.12 0.14 -5.38
N ILE A 107 -10.35 -1.05 -5.90
CA ILE A 107 -9.66 -2.28 -5.50
C ILE A 107 -8.68 -2.69 -6.60
N THR A 108 -7.50 -3.11 -6.20
CA THR A 108 -6.43 -3.56 -7.09
C THR A 108 -5.92 -4.94 -6.70
N ASN A 109 -5.13 -5.58 -7.55
CA ASN A 109 -4.48 -6.86 -7.27
C ASN A 109 -3.31 -6.71 -6.27
N GLY A 110 -3.61 -6.18 -5.08
CA GLY A 110 -2.68 -5.80 -4.03
C GLY A 110 -2.11 -4.39 -4.23
N SER A 111 -1.55 -3.81 -3.16
CA SER A 111 -0.92 -2.49 -3.18
C SER A 111 0.23 -2.39 -4.18
N GLN A 112 0.94 -3.50 -4.47
CA GLN A 112 1.99 -3.52 -5.48
C GLN A 112 1.47 -3.08 -6.87
N SER A 113 0.34 -3.63 -7.31
CA SER A 113 -0.28 -3.22 -8.58
C SER A 113 -0.84 -1.79 -8.49
N ALA A 114 -1.34 -1.38 -7.33
CA ALA A 114 -1.79 -0.01 -7.11
C ALA A 114 -0.67 1.00 -7.32
N PHE A 115 0.50 0.78 -6.70
CA PHE A 115 1.65 1.68 -6.86
C PHE A 115 2.23 1.65 -8.27
N PHE A 116 2.21 0.49 -8.95
CA PHE A 116 2.57 0.44 -10.36
C PHE A 116 1.66 1.35 -11.21
N TYR A 117 0.36 1.32 -10.99
CA TYR A 117 -0.56 2.22 -11.70
C TYR A 117 -0.33 3.68 -11.30
N LEU A 118 -0.33 3.97 -10.01
CA LEU A 118 -0.20 5.33 -9.49
C LEU A 118 1.11 6.00 -9.95
N PHE A 119 2.22 5.33 -9.79
CA PHE A 119 3.49 5.91 -10.21
C PHE A 119 3.50 6.21 -11.70
N ASN A 120 3.06 5.27 -12.56
CA ASN A 120 3.05 5.49 -14.01
C ASN A 120 1.92 6.41 -14.51
N MET A 121 0.94 6.73 -13.67
CA MET A 121 -0.03 7.79 -13.96
C MET A 121 0.55 9.18 -13.73
N PHE A 122 1.49 9.33 -12.78
CA PHE A 122 2.00 10.62 -12.34
C PHE A 122 3.46 10.85 -12.69
N CYS A 123 4.34 9.84 -12.72
CA CYS A 123 5.70 10.01 -13.22
C CYS A 123 5.79 9.73 -14.73
N GLY A 124 6.78 10.33 -15.36
CA GLY A 124 7.06 10.15 -16.78
C GLY A 124 6.99 11.44 -17.59
N THR A 125 6.91 11.30 -18.89
CA THR A 125 6.96 12.43 -19.82
C THR A 125 5.59 13.06 -20.05
N TYR A 126 5.47 14.35 -19.75
CA TYR A 126 4.31 15.18 -20.03
C TYR A 126 4.57 16.02 -21.29
N THR A 127 3.68 15.96 -22.27
CA THR A 127 3.82 16.74 -23.49
C THR A 127 2.71 17.80 -23.55
N ASN A 128 3.09 19.07 -23.44
CA ASN A 128 2.20 20.22 -23.58
C ASN A 128 2.70 21.11 -24.72
N ASN A 129 1.85 21.38 -25.69
CA ASN A 129 2.15 22.23 -26.87
C ASN A 129 3.46 21.82 -27.58
N GLY A 130 3.73 20.51 -27.68
CA GLY A 130 4.93 19.98 -28.31
C GLY A 130 6.22 20.02 -27.45
N ILE A 131 6.14 20.55 -26.24
CA ILE A 131 7.26 20.58 -25.29
C ILE A 131 7.11 19.40 -24.34
N ALA A 132 8.10 18.48 -24.35
CA ALA A 132 8.16 17.36 -23.45
C ALA A 132 8.88 17.75 -22.15
N LYS A 133 8.24 17.46 -21.01
CA LYS A 133 8.81 17.67 -19.68
C LYS A 133 8.64 16.39 -18.86
N LYS A 134 9.71 15.91 -18.28
CA LYS A 134 9.68 14.77 -17.38
C LYS A 134 9.30 15.21 -15.98
N LYS A 135 8.46 14.38 -15.31
CA LYS A 135 8.12 14.56 -13.89
C LYS A 135 8.42 13.29 -13.11
N ARG A 136 8.77 13.44 -11.83
CA ARG A 136 9.19 12.38 -10.90
C ARG A 136 8.34 12.32 -9.66
N ILE A 137 8.27 11.15 -9.05
CA ILE A 137 7.80 10.99 -7.67
C ILE A 137 8.97 11.23 -6.72
N VAL A 138 8.77 12.06 -5.71
CA VAL A 138 9.76 12.34 -4.68
C VAL A 138 9.41 11.56 -3.41
N PHE A 139 10.40 10.86 -2.87
CA PHE A 139 10.34 10.23 -1.56
C PHE A 139 11.00 11.17 -0.53
N PRO A 140 10.21 11.89 0.28
CA PRO A 140 10.74 12.87 1.23
C PRO A 140 11.46 12.25 2.42
N LEU A 141 11.42 10.92 2.52
CA LEU A 141 12.15 10.16 3.52
C LEU A 141 12.64 8.86 2.91
N VAL A 142 13.96 8.66 2.84
CA VAL A 142 14.58 7.38 2.45
C VAL A 142 15.43 6.84 3.59
N PRO A 143 15.55 5.48 3.76
CA PRO A 143 15.13 4.42 2.83
C PRO A 143 13.62 4.14 2.84
N GLU A 144 13.09 3.75 1.68
CA GLU A 144 11.71 3.36 1.44
C GLU A 144 11.60 1.92 0.89
N TYR A 145 10.40 1.46 0.63
CA TYR A 145 10.12 0.08 0.22
C TYR A 145 10.83 -0.27 -1.10
N VAL A 146 11.62 -1.35 -1.06
CA VAL A 146 12.41 -1.82 -2.20
C VAL A 146 11.57 -2.09 -3.46
N GLY A 147 10.30 -2.48 -3.29
CA GLY A 147 9.40 -2.76 -4.38
C GLY A 147 8.96 -1.54 -5.21
N TYR A 148 9.31 -0.32 -4.84
CA TYR A 148 9.02 0.88 -5.62
C TYR A 148 10.06 1.12 -6.72
N ALA A 149 11.31 0.78 -6.47
CA ALA A 149 12.46 1.19 -7.30
C ALA A 149 12.30 0.85 -8.79
N ASP A 150 11.69 -0.31 -9.08
CA ASP A 150 11.59 -0.86 -10.44
C ASP A 150 10.21 -0.64 -11.08
N GLN A 151 9.29 0.07 -10.42
CA GLN A 151 7.90 0.20 -10.91
C GLN A 151 7.70 1.24 -12.01
N GLY A 152 8.61 2.20 -12.18
CA GLY A 152 8.50 3.19 -13.25
C GLY A 152 8.68 2.54 -14.62
N ILE A 153 7.78 2.77 -15.58
CA ILE A 153 7.93 2.35 -16.97
C ILE A 153 9.06 3.13 -17.64
N GLU A 154 9.11 4.43 -17.42
CA GLU A 154 10.24 5.25 -17.85
C GLU A 154 11.42 5.16 -16.85
N PHE A 155 12.63 5.48 -17.30
CA PHE A 155 13.79 5.64 -16.43
C PHE A 155 13.66 6.93 -15.59
N ASP A 156 14.39 7.04 -14.50
CA ASP A 156 14.47 8.23 -13.64
C ASP A 156 13.11 8.75 -13.16
N CYS A 157 12.21 7.84 -12.79
CA CYS A 157 10.88 8.18 -12.27
C CYS A 157 10.91 8.61 -10.80
N PHE A 158 12.00 8.41 -10.08
CA PHE A 158 12.05 8.56 -8.64
C PHE A 158 13.22 9.41 -8.17
N THR A 159 12.99 10.21 -7.14
CA THR A 159 14.01 10.99 -6.42
C THR A 159 13.81 10.78 -4.93
N GLY A 160 14.89 10.54 -4.18
CA GLY A 160 14.85 10.39 -2.72
C GLY A 160 15.54 11.56 -2.02
N ILE A 161 14.96 12.02 -0.91
CA ILE A 161 15.57 13.02 -0.04
C ILE A 161 16.09 12.33 1.21
N HIS A 162 17.32 12.64 1.60
CA HIS A 162 17.93 12.07 2.79
C HIS A 162 17.16 12.52 4.04
N ALA A 163 16.80 11.54 4.87
CA ALA A 163 16.16 11.78 6.14
C ALA A 163 17.15 12.33 7.18
N ASP A 164 16.67 13.15 8.10
CA ASP A 164 17.32 13.37 9.36
C ASP A 164 17.07 12.20 10.30
N PHE A 165 17.90 12.04 11.34
CA PHE A 165 17.65 11.01 12.33
C PHE A 165 18.03 11.45 13.73
N SER A 166 17.22 11.05 14.70
CA SER A 166 17.49 11.20 16.15
C SER A 166 17.97 9.87 16.70
N LYS A 167 19.07 9.87 17.46
CA LYS A 167 19.58 8.71 18.18
C LYS A 167 19.10 8.74 19.61
N PHE A 168 18.81 7.57 20.17
CA PHE A 168 18.41 7.37 21.55
C PHE A 168 19.39 6.45 22.29
N ASP A 169 19.39 6.49 23.63
CA ASP A 169 20.41 5.84 24.46
C ASP A 169 20.44 4.29 24.37
N ASN A 170 19.36 3.67 23.96
CA ASN A 170 19.23 2.20 23.92
C ASN A 170 19.54 1.60 22.55
N HIS A 171 20.45 2.17 21.78
CA HIS A 171 20.81 1.76 20.41
C HIS A 171 19.64 1.85 19.41
N THR A 172 18.64 2.67 19.70
CA THR A 172 17.54 2.95 18.77
C THR A 172 17.70 4.31 18.12
N PHE A 173 17.00 4.50 17.01
CA PHE A 173 16.95 5.78 16.31
C PHE A 173 15.62 5.91 15.57
N LYS A 174 15.25 7.15 15.23
CA LYS A 174 14.07 7.48 14.43
C LYS A 174 14.48 8.35 13.26
N TYR A 175 13.95 8.05 12.10
CA TYR A 175 14.06 8.92 10.93
C TYR A 175 13.00 10.01 10.96
N HIS A 176 13.37 11.20 10.49
CA HIS A 176 12.51 12.35 10.33
C HIS A 176 12.63 12.90 8.91
N ILE A 177 11.54 13.47 8.38
CA ILE A 177 11.60 14.21 7.13
C ILE A 177 12.44 15.47 7.34
N ASN A 178 13.46 15.65 6.50
CA ASN A 178 14.16 16.92 6.40
C ASN A 178 13.32 17.89 5.54
N PHE A 179 12.44 18.64 6.20
CA PHE A 179 11.53 19.53 5.53
C PHE A 179 12.24 20.68 4.81
N ASP A 180 13.39 21.13 5.30
CA ASP A 180 14.14 22.22 4.69
C ASP A 180 14.72 21.77 3.34
N LEU A 181 15.30 20.57 3.28
CA LEU A 181 15.76 19.97 2.03
C LEU A 181 14.59 19.66 1.06
N LEU A 182 13.46 19.19 1.59
CA LEU A 182 12.27 18.94 0.76
C LEU A 182 11.76 20.24 0.14
N GLU A 183 11.57 21.30 0.94
CA GLU A 183 11.10 22.59 0.42
C GLU A 183 12.11 23.24 -0.53
N GLN A 184 13.41 23.12 -0.25
CA GLN A 184 14.44 23.56 -1.19
C GLN A 184 14.32 22.83 -2.52
N HIS A 185 14.21 21.49 -2.51
CA HIS A 185 14.05 20.69 -3.72
C HIS A 185 12.81 21.11 -4.52
N LEU A 186 11.67 21.30 -3.85
CA LEU A 186 10.42 21.71 -4.50
C LEU A 186 10.48 23.13 -5.09
N LYS A 187 11.26 24.03 -4.50
CA LYS A 187 11.48 25.39 -5.03
C LYS A 187 12.40 25.41 -6.25
N GLU A 188 13.42 24.54 -6.25
CA GLU A 188 14.44 24.49 -7.30
C GLU A 188 14.05 23.59 -8.48
N SER A 189 13.09 22.66 -8.28
CA SER A 189 12.66 21.69 -9.28
C SER A 189 11.21 21.90 -9.68
N ASP A 190 10.96 21.96 -10.98
CA ASP A 190 9.61 22.02 -11.55
C ASP A 190 9.18 20.66 -12.14
N ASP A 191 9.90 19.60 -11.81
CA ASP A 191 9.72 18.24 -12.32
C ASP A 191 9.08 17.27 -11.30
N VAL A 192 8.51 17.78 -10.21
CA VAL A 192 7.85 16.94 -9.19
C VAL A 192 6.41 16.63 -9.59
N ALA A 193 6.06 15.35 -9.60
CA ALA A 193 4.72 14.83 -9.91
C ALA A 193 3.91 14.50 -8.66
N GLY A 194 4.56 14.29 -7.52
CA GLY A 194 3.92 13.96 -6.26
C GLY A 194 4.93 13.52 -5.21
N LEU A 195 4.51 13.48 -3.96
CA LEU A 195 5.29 13.00 -2.82
C LEU A 195 4.79 11.63 -2.40
N CYS A 196 5.69 10.72 -2.00
CA CYS A 196 5.30 9.37 -1.57
C CYS A 196 6.03 8.98 -0.28
N VAL A 197 5.26 8.47 0.69
CA VAL A 197 5.76 7.92 1.95
C VAL A 197 5.02 6.65 2.32
N SER A 198 5.70 5.72 3.01
CA SER A 198 5.05 4.61 3.70
C SER A 198 4.96 4.87 5.22
N ARG A 199 3.83 4.44 5.83
CA ARG A 199 3.53 4.73 7.24
C ARG A 199 2.83 3.54 7.93
N PRO A 200 3.56 2.65 8.60
CA PRO A 200 5.03 2.58 8.84
C PRO A 200 5.84 2.28 7.59
N THR A 201 7.09 2.72 7.61
CA THR A 201 8.03 2.50 6.52
C THR A 201 8.58 1.05 6.55
N ASN A 202 8.62 0.41 5.41
CA ASN A 202 9.37 -0.82 5.19
C ASN A 202 10.70 -0.45 4.45
N PRO A 203 11.91 -0.80 4.96
CA PRO A 203 12.17 -1.82 5.98
C PRO A 203 12.37 -1.29 7.41
N THR A 204 12.35 0.01 7.64
CA THR A 204 12.85 0.61 8.89
C THR A 204 11.88 0.48 10.06
N GLY A 205 10.59 0.25 9.81
CA GLY A 205 9.54 0.32 10.84
C GLY A 205 9.24 1.74 11.31
N ASN A 206 9.86 2.76 10.70
CA ASN A 206 9.67 4.16 11.09
C ASN A 206 8.22 4.59 10.90
N VAL A 207 7.68 5.31 11.87
CA VAL A 207 6.31 5.85 11.83
C VAL A 207 6.38 7.37 11.80
N LEU A 208 5.93 7.98 10.71
CA LEU A 208 5.75 9.42 10.67
C LEU A 208 4.63 9.83 11.63
N THR A 209 4.88 10.84 12.44
CA THR A 209 3.91 11.42 13.37
C THR A 209 2.76 12.10 12.63
N ASP A 210 1.65 12.36 13.32
CA ASP A 210 0.54 13.12 12.76
C ASP A 210 0.98 14.53 12.32
N THR A 211 1.87 15.15 13.08
CA THR A 211 2.42 16.48 12.73
C THR A 211 3.25 16.43 11.44
N GLU A 212 4.11 15.41 11.27
CA GLU A 212 4.90 15.24 10.05
C GLU A 212 4.01 15.01 8.82
N ILE A 213 2.99 14.14 8.95
CA ILE A 213 2.03 13.86 7.85
C ILE A 213 1.20 15.09 7.49
N GLN A 214 0.70 15.83 8.47
CA GLN A 214 -0.08 17.06 8.22
C GLN A 214 0.77 18.13 7.54
N LYS A 215 2.02 18.32 8.00
CA LYS A 215 2.96 19.26 7.36
C LYS A 215 3.26 18.82 5.92
N LEU A 216 3.50 17.52 5.69
CA LEU A 216 3.77 16.99 4.37
C LEU A 216 2.57 17.15 3.43
N SER A 217 1.34 16.88 3.92
CA SER A 217 0.11 17.10 3.14
C SER A 217 -0.08 18.58 2.78
N LYS A 218 0.17 19.46 3.74
CA LYS A 218 0.09 20.91 3.49
C LYS A 218 1.10 21.37 2.41
N ILE A 219 2.34 20.90 2.47
CA ILE A 219 3.35 21.19 1.46
C ILE A 219 2.87 20.68 0.09
N ALA A 220 2.39 19.42 0.01
CA ALA A 220 1.90 18.87 -1.25
C ALA A 220 0.74 19.68 -1.83
N GLN A 221 -0.19 20.17 -1.01
CA GLN A 221 -1.27 21.07 -1.42
C GLN A 221 -0.74 22.40 -1.93
N ASP A 222 0.24 23.02 -1.24
CA ASP A 222 0.80 24.31 -1.63
C ASP A 222 1.52 24.25 -2.99
N TYR A 223 2.02 23.09 -3.38
CA TYR A 223 2.65 22.83 -4.68
C TYR A 223 1.71 22.18 -5.71
N ASP A 224 0.42 22.00 -5.40
CA ASP A 224 -0.59 21.37 -6.27
C ASP A 224 -0.15 19.98 -6.79
N ILE A 225 0.41 19.16 -5.90
CA ILE A 225 0.84 17.81 -6.18
C ILE A 225 0.22 16.82 -5.17
N PRO A 226 -0.10 15.56 -5.57
CA PRO A 226 -0.67 14.58 -4.67
C PRO A 226 0.36 14.08 -3.64
N LEU A 227 -0.16 13.70 -2.46
CA LEU A 227 0.57 12.93 -1.46
C LEU A 227 0.12 11.47 -1.49
N PHE A 228 1.02 10.56 -1.87
CA PHE A 228 0.81 9.11 -1.78
C PHE A 228 1.21 8.62 -0.38
N ILE A 229 0.31 7.90 0.29
CA ILE A 229 0.60 7.26 1.56
C ILE A 229 0.41 5.76 1.41
N ASP A 230 1.51 4.99 1.53
CA ASP A 230 1.43 3.54 1.65
C ASP A 230 1.15 3.16 3.11
N ASN A 231 -0.03 2.63 3.33
CA ASN A 231 -0.51 2.24 4.63
C ASN A 231 -0.64 0.71 4.78
N ALA A 232 0.24 -0.04 4.12
CA ALA A 232 0.19 -1.51 4.15
C ALA A 232 0.28 -2.10 5.57
N TYR A 233 0.97 -1.42 6.49
CA TYR A 233 1.12 -1.82 7.89
C TYR A 233 0.38 -0.90 8.87
N GLY A 234 -0.18 0.18 8.41
CA GLY A 234 -0.63 1.31 9.22
C GLY A 234 -2.08 1.24 9.68
N LEU A 235 -2.65 2.40 9.85
CA LEU A 235 -3.99 2.64 10.39
C LEU A 235 -5.00 2.89 9.27
N PRO A 236 -6.26 2.44 9.39
CA PRO A 236 -6.88 1.80 10.55
C PRO A 236 -6.56 0.33 10.72
N TRP A 237 -6.14 -0.35 9.67
CA TRP A 237 -5.70 -1.74 9.68
C TRP A 237 -4.49 -1.95 8.75
N PRO A 238 -3.59 -2.89 9.06
CA PRO A 238 -3.56 -3.85 10.16
C PRO A 238 -3.22 -3.25 11.52
N ASN A 239 -2.87 -1.96 11.61
CA ASN A 239 -2.48 -1.24 12.82
C ASN A 239 -1.26 -1.90 13.53
N ILE A 240 -0.19 -2.13 12.78
CA ILE A 240 1.10 -2.58 13.31
C ILE A 240 1.94 -1.32 13.63
N ILE A 241 1.40 -0.52 14.53
CA ILE A 241 2.00 0.74 15.01
C ILE A 241 2.08 0.70 16.53
N PHE A 242 3.26 0.97 17.08
CA PHE A 242 3.58 0.88 18.50
C PHE A 242 3.86 2.26 19.14
N THR A 243 3.39 3.33 18.51
CA THR A 243 3.38 4.69 19.07
C THR A 243 1.96 5.24 19.08
N ASP A 244 1.69 6.17 20.01
CA ASP A 244 0.42 6.88 20.10
C ASP A 244 0.42 8.21 19.29
N GLU A 245 1.55 8.54 18.64
CA GLU A 245 1.72 9.75 17.83
C GLU A 245 1.17 9.62 16.39
N ALA A 246 0.51 8.52 16.07
CA ALA A 246 -0.04 8.25 14.75
C ALA A 246 -1.52 7.87 14.82
N THR A 247 -2.34 8.60 14.08
CA THR A 247 -3.76 8.34 13.88
C THR A 247 -4.07 8.10 12.39
N PRO A 248 -5.22 7.49 12.04
CA PRO A 248 -5.63 7.38 10.64
C PRO A 248 -5.75 8.76 10.00
N TYR A 249 -5.10 8.95 8.85
CA TYR A 249 -5.07 10.22 8.16
C TYR A 249 -5.50 10.08 6.70
N TRP A 250 -6.39 10.93 6.29
CA TRP A 250 -6.78 11.14 4.90
C TRP A 250 -7.34 12.55 4.70
N ASP A 251 -7.03 13.18 3.59
CA ASP A 251 -7.69 14.38 3.05
C ASP A 251 -7.82 14.27 1.53
N SER A 252 -8.45 15.25 0.90
CA SER A 252 -8.73 15.22 -0.56
C SER A 252 -7.49 15.22 -1.43
N ASN A 253 -6.32 15.64 -0.93
CA ASN A 253 -5.05 15.63 -1.66
C ASN A 253 -4.26 14.33 -1.47
N VAL A 254 -4.73 13.44 -0.58
CA VAL A 254 -4.07 12.18 -0.26
C VAL A 254 -4.60 11.04 -1.12
N ILE A 255 -3.68 10.29 -1.71
CA ILE A 255 -3.92 8.98 -2.32
C ILE A 255 -3.44 7.93 -1.33
N LEU A 256 -4.38 7.36 -0.56
CA LEU A 256 -4.07 6.38 0.47
C LEU A 256 -4.16 4.96 -0.11
N SER A 257 -3.10 4.18 0.02
CA SER A 257 -3.07 2.76 -0.30
C SER A 257 -3.15 1.91 0.95
N MET A 258 -4.09 0.99 1.00
CA MET A 258 -4.26 0.01 2.06
C MET A 258 -4.27 -1.41 1.49
N SER A 259 -4.15 -2.43 2.34
CA SER A 259 -4.07 -3.82 1.89
C SER A 259 -4.71 -4.79 2.88
N LEU A 260 -5.22 -5.91 2.37
CA LEU A 260 -5.59 -7.07 3.19
C LEU A 260 -4.42 -8.03 3.43
N SER A 261 -3.26 -7.81 2.80
CA SER A 261 -2.12 -8.72 2.90
C SER A 261 -1.63 -8.89 4.35
N LYS A 262 -1.52 -7.79 5.10
CA LYS A 262 -0.94 -7.83 6.46
C LYS A 262 -1.96 -8.12 7.57
N ILE A 263 -3.22 -8.29 7.20
CA ILE A 263 -4.26 -8.82 8.11
C ILE A 263 -4.55 -10.31 7.86
N GLY A 264 -3.68 -11.01 7.16
CA GLY A 264 -3.73 -12.47 7.01
C GLY A 264 -4.20 -12.98 5.65
N LEU A 265 -4.40 -12.10 4.65
CA LEU A 265 -4.87 -12.47 3.30
C LEU A 265 -3.86 -12.09 2.18
N PRO A 266 -2.55 -12.42 2.31
CA PRO A 266 -1.55 -11.99 1.33
C PRO A 266 -1.76 -12.63 -0.05
N SER A 267 -2.18 -13.89 -0.10
CA SER A 267 -2.37 -14.63 -1.35
C SER A 267 -3.58 -14.20 -2.15
N LEU A 268 -4.55 -13.54 -1.53
CA LEU A 268 -5.79 -13.09 -2.19
C LEU A 268 -5.63 -11.74 -2.92
N ARG A 269 -4.46 -11.16 -2.87
CA ARG A 269 -4.06 -10.00 -3.66
C ARG A 269 -5.09 -8.87 -3.67
N THR A 270 -5.47 -8.34 -2.50
CA THR A 270 -6.44 -7.25 -2.39
C THR A 270 -5.78 -6.00 -1.86
N GLY A 271 -5.63 -4.99 -2.72
CA GLY A 271 -5.24 -3.62 -2.39
C GLY A 271 -6.45 -2.70 -2.44
N ILE A 272 -6.47 -1.68 -1.62
CA ILE A 272 -7.56 -0.71 -1.50
C ILE A 272 -6.95 0.68 -1.71
N ILE A 273 -7.43 1.43 -2.68
CA ILE A 273 -7.03 2.81 -2.92
C ILE A 273 -8.17 3.73 -2.53
N ILE A 274 -7.84 4.76 -1.77
CA ILE A 274 -8.76 5.83 -1.35
C ILE A 274 -8.21 7.15 -1.89
N ALA A 275 -8.96 7.80 -2.78
CA ALA A 275 -8.52 9.04 -3.44
C ALA A 275 -9.73 9.83 -3.97
N GLN A 276 -9.46 10.96 -4.63
CA GLN A 276 -10.45 11.69 -5.39
C GLN A 276 -11.04 10.82 -6.50
N LYS A 277 -12.30 11.09 -6.86
CA LYS A 277 -13.09 10.35 -7.86
C LYS A 277 -12.38 10.19 -9.21
N GLU A 278 -11.71 11.22 -9.67
CA GLU A 278 -11.00 11.23 -10.95
C GLU A 278 -9.87 10.19 -10.98
N ILE A 279 -9.12 10.09 -9.87
CA ILE A 279 -8.05 9.11 -9.69
C ILE A 279 -8.62 7.70 -9.61
N ILE A 280 -9.71 7.51 -8.87
CA ILE A 280 -10.40 6.22 -8.75
C ILE A 280 -10.93 5.76 -10.11
N THR A 281 -11.50 6.68 -10.91
CA THR A 281 -11.94 6.39 -12.27
C THR A 281 -10.78 5.96 -13.16
N ALA A 282 -9.63 6.61 -13.06
CA ALA A 282 -8.43 6.26 -13.82
C ALA A 282 -7.89 4.88 -13.42
N ILE A 283 -7.80 4.58 -12.11
CA ILE A 283 -7.39 3.26 -11.59
C ILE A 283 -8.34 2.17 -12.08
N SER A 284 -9.65 2.40 -12.05
CA SER A 284 -10.65 1.45 -12.54
C SER A 284 -10.44 1.13 -14.02
N ARG A 285 -10.13 2.13 -14.86
CA ARG A 285 -9.81 1.94 -16.27
C ARG A 285 -8.50 1.16 -16.46
N LEU A 286 -7.47 1.43 -15.67
CA LEU A 286 -6.22 0.67 -15.72
C LEU A 286 -6.42 -0.78 -15.28
N ASN A 287 -7.22 -1.03 -14.24
CA ASN A 287 -7.62 -2.38 -13.86
C ASN A 287 -8.29 -3.13 -15.00
N ALA A 288 -9.22 -2.48 -15.70
CA ALA A 288 -9.91 -3.09 -16.84
C ALA A 288 -8.93 -3.51 -17.94
N ILE A 289 -7.92 -2.68 -18.24
CA ILE A 289 -6.91 -2.97 -19.27
C ILE A 289 -5.94 -4.06 -18.82
N ALA A 290 -5.47 -4.00 -17.56
CA ALA A 290 -4.40 -4.87 -17.09
C ALA A 290 -4.88 -6.23 -16.57
N ALA A 291 -6.10 -6.31 -16.03
CA ALA A 291 -6.58 -7.49 -15.31
C ALA A 291 -8.10 -7.75 -15.45
N LEU A 292 -8.84 -6.99 -16.23
CA LEU A 292 -10.30 -6.93 -16.31
C LEU A 292 -10.95 -6.49 -14.99
N ALA A 293 -10.71 -7.23 -13.91
CA ALA A 293 -11.15 -6.92 -12.55
C ALA A 293 -10.16 -7.51 -11.54
N SER A 294 -10.21 -7.03 -10.30
CA SER A 294 -9.46 -7.60 -9.19
C SER A 294 -10.15 -8.86 -8.66
N GLY A 295 -9.38 -9.78 -8.04
CA GLY A 295 -9.93 -11.02 -7.48
C GLY A 295 -11.00 -10.75 -6.42
N SER A 296 -12.12 -11.49 -6.48
CA SER A 296 -13.32 -11.28 -5.66
C SER A 296 -13.25 -11.92 -4.27
N ILE A 297 -12.53 -13.04 -4.12
CA ILE A 297 -12.55 -13.85 -2.88
C ILE A 297 -12.06 -13.06 -1.66
N GLY A 298 -10.95 -12.31 -1.79
CA GLY A 298 -10.42 -11.51 -0.69
C GLY A 298 -11.39 -10.43 -0.24
N GLN A 299 -12.05 -9.79 -1.20
CA GLN A 299 -13.06 -8.78 -0.97
C GLN A 299 -14.28 -9.38 -0.24
N ALA A 300 -14.80 -10.50 -0.72
CA ALA A 300 -15.95 -11.18 -0.12
C ALA A 300 -15.69 -11.63 1.32
N LEU A 301 -14.53 -12.24 1.60
CA LEU A 301 -14.15 -12.67 2.94
C LEU A 301 -14.02 -11.52 3.93
N ALA A 302 -13.63 -10.34 3.47
CA ALA A 302 -13.40 -9.20 4.35
C ALA A 302 -14.63 -8.29 4.53
N THR A 303 -15.64 -8.34 3.65
CA THR A 303 -16.80 -7.44 3.63
C THR A 303 -17.48 -7.35 5.01
N ASP A 304 -18.02 -8.44 5.53
CA ASP A 304 -18.74 -8.47 6.80
C ASP A 304 -17.83 -8.17 8.01
N LEU A 305 -16.57 -8.56 7.93
CA LEU A 305 -15.60 -8.37 9.01
C LEU A 305 -15.17 -6.90 9.14
N ILE A 306 -15.15 -6.17 8.03
CA ILE A 306 -14.87 -4.72 8.03
C ILE A 306 -16.12 -3.97 8.43
N SER A 307 -17.29 -4.24 7.84
CA SER A 307 -18.53 -3.54 8.16
C SER A 307 -18.92 -3.66 9.64
N SER A 308 -18.71 -4.85 10.24
CA SER A 308 -18.93 -5.07 11.68
C SER A 308 -17.82 -4.53 12.58
N GLY A 309 -16.68 -4.11 12.01
CA GLY A 309 -15.48 -3.71 12.75
C GLY A 309 -14.75 -4.84 13.48
N LYS A 310 -15.21 -6.09 13.39
CA LYS A 310 -14.62 -7.23 14.12
C LYS A 310 -13.14 -7.43 13.82
N LEU A 311 -12.75 -7.35 12.55
CA LEU A 311 -11.37 -7.52 12.13
C LEU A 311 -10.45 -6.42 12.68
N ILE A 312 -10.96 -5.19 12.72
CA ILE A 312 -10.20 -4.01 13.15
C ILE A 312 -10.10 -3.95 14.67
N GLN A 313 -11.14 -4.37 15.39
CA GLN A 313 -11.16 -4.45 16.86
C GLN A 313 -10.19 -5.50 17.40
N PHE A 314 -9.83 -6.50 16.62
CA PHE A 314 -8.96 -7.59 17.06
C PHE A 314 -7.57 -7.14 17.50
N ARG A 315 -7.12 -5.92 17.16
CA ARG A 315 -5.83 -5.33 17.57
C ARG A 315 -4.66 -6.29 17.42
N ILE A 316 -4.28 -6.56 16.19
CA ILE A 316 -3.16 -7.44 15.82
C ILE A 316 -1.90 -7.13 16.65
N LYS A 317 -1.63 -5.85 16.94
CA LYS A 317 -0.50 -5.43 17.76
C LYS A 317 -0.48 -6.10 19.16
N ASN A 318 -1.63 -6.24 19.81
CA ASN A 318 -1.70 -6.84 21.15
C ASN A 318 -1.37 -8.33 21.11
N TYR A 319 -1.73 -9.01 20.03
CA TYR A 319 -1.38 -10.42 19.82
C TYR A 319 0.12 -10.59 19.60
N ILE A 320 0.74 -9.72 18.82
CA ILE A 320 2.19 -9.73 18.55
C ILE A 320 2.96 -9.42 19.84
N GLN A 321 2.59 -8.37 20.58
CA GLN A 321 3.23 -7.99 21.85
C GLN A 321 3.12 -9.08 22.91
N GLY A 322 1.99 -9.79 23.01
CA GLY A 322 1.80 -10.87 23.97
C GLY A 322 2.63 -12.12 23.72
N ARG A 323 3.22 -12.28 22.52
CA ARG A 323 4.01 -13.46 22.13
C ARG A 323 5.52 -13.22 22.07
N THR A 324 5.96 -11.98 21.98
CA THR A 324 7.38 -11.62 21.93
C THR A 324 7.79 -10.92 23.22
N PRO A 325 8.52 -11.62 24.12
CA PRO A 325 9.09 -10.97 25.32
C PRO A 325 10.13 -9.89 25.01
N PHE A 326 10.46 -9.67 23.73
CA PHE A 326 11.56 -8.80 23.28
C PHE A 326 11.14 -7.61 22.42
N CYS A 327 9.86 -7.36 22.18
CA CYS A 327 9.42 -6.15 21.48
C CYS A 327 8.84 -5.13 22.48
N SER A 328 9.62 -4.68 23.43
CA SER A 328 9.43 -3.38 24.08
C SER A 328 10.17 -2.34 23.24
N PHE A 329 9.61 -1.97 22.09
CA PHE A 329 9.98 -0.72 21.43
C PHE A 329 9.14 0.38 22.07
N GLN A 330 9.78 1.18 22.89
CA GLN A 330 9.27 2.48 23.35
C GLN A 330 9.38 3.50 22.21
#